data_c565a37133a792e2aa83f75c09110546
#
_entry.id   c565a37133a792e2aa83f75c09110546
#
_cell.length_a   1.000
_cell.length_b   1.000
_cell.length_c   1.000
_cell.angle_alpha   90.00
_cell.angle_beta   90.00
_cell.angle_gamma   90.00
#
_symmetry.space_group_name_H-M   'P 1'
#
loop_
_entity.id
_entity.type
_entity.pdbx_description
1 polymer ?
#
loop_
_entity_poly.entity_id
_entity_poly.type
_entity_poly.pdbx_seq_one_letter_code
_entity_poly.pdbx_strand_id
1 'polypeptide(L)'
;QQNANCIITAGAIQSNHCRQTAAAAAKLNLPCYLLLGGEAPPLAQGNLLLDQLFGAKIIWSGEQRKGEGIEALVASLREQGKRPYVIPYGGSDPLGCLGFAAALAELQQQGPVFDEIIFASSSGATQAGLMLAKAALKLDTQLRGIHIDKANHQPQHFTKSIAELANAAAERFALATRFSAEQVCLDDDYLGEGYAILGEAEREAMHLLATSEAILLDPVYTAKAMAGLIARVRQGHYSPQQRILFWHTGGTPAVFAYAQALQS
;
A
#
# COMPACT_ATOMS: atom_id res chain seq x y z
N GLN A 1 -3.50 -18.57 16.37
CA GLN A 1 -3.52 -19.96 15.88
C GLN A 1 -2.14 -20.42 15.38
N GLN A 2 -1.24 -19.51 14.99
CA GLN A 2 0.14 -19.80 14.55
C GLN A 2 1.13 -19.99 15.71
N ASN A 3 0.67 -19.87 16.95
CA ASN A 3 1.49 -19.94 18.15
C ASN A 3 2.68 -18.96 18.15
N ALA A 4 2.58 -17.87 17.41
CA ALA A 4 3.59 -16.84 17.31
C ALA A 4 3.59 -15.97 18.57
N ASN A 5 4.76 -15.49 19.00
CA ASN A 5 4.91 -14.59 20.14
C ASN A 5 5.60 -13.26 19.79
N CYS A 6 5.83 -13.00 18.51
CA CYS A 6 6.27 -11.72 17.99
C CYS A 6 5.94 -11.60 16.51
N ILE A 7 5.92 -10.39 15.98
CA ILE A 7 5.62 -10.06 14.59
C ILE A 7 6.85 -9.41 13.95
N ILE A 8 7.11 -9.74 12.69
CA ILE A 8 8.16 -9.13 11.86
C ILE A 8 7.53 -8.63 10.57
N THR A 9 7.92 -7.45 10.12
CA THR A 9 7.70 -6.99 8.74
C THR A 9 8.80 -6.04 8.30
N ALA A 10 8.77 -5.62 7.04
CA ALA A 10 9.74 -4.70 6.46
C ALA A 10 9.07 -3.59 5.65
N GLY A 11 9.79 -2.50 5.46
CA GLY A 11 9.34 -1.37 4.65
C GLY A 11 10.35 -0.22 4.62
N ALA A 12 9.97 0.87 3.96
CA ALA A 12 10.69 2.14 4.02
C ALA A 12 10.39 2.88 5.35
N ILE A 13 11.19 3.91 5.66
CA ILE A 13 11.07 4.70 6.89
C ILE A 13 9.65 5.25 7.10
N GLN A 14 8.96 5.69 6.03
CA GLN A 14 7.60 6.21 6.11
C GLN A 14 6.54 5.20 5.66
N SER A 15 6.79 3.89 5.86
CA SER A 15 5.85 2.85 5.48
C SER A 15 4.58 2.89 6.32
N ASN A 16 3.43 3.11 5.67
CA ASN A 16 2.12 2.99 6.30
C ASN A 16 1.82 1.56 6.75
N HIS A 17 2.30 0.56 6.00
CA HIS A 17 2.18 -0.84 6.35
C HIS A 17 2.92 -1.17 7.66
N CYS A 18 4.19 -0.75 7.81
CA CYS A 18 4.97 -0.95 9.04
C CYS A 18 4.27 -0.34 10.23
N ARG A 19 3.83 0.92 10.12
CA ARG A 19 3.13 1.62 11.20
C ARG A 19 1.82 0.91 11.60
N GLN A 20 1.03 0.46 10.63
CA GLN A 20 -0.20 -0.28 10.93
C GLN A 20 0.10 -1.65 11.56
N THR A 21 1.15 -2.33 11.13
CA THR A 21 1.62 -3.58 11.74
C THR A 21 2.06 -3.35 13.19
N ALA A 22 2.82 -2.29 13.46
CA ALA A 22 3.23 -1.92 14.81
C ALA A 22 2.02 -1.63 15.72
N ALA A 23 1.04 -0.87 15.22
CA ALA A 23 -0.20 -0.56 15.95
C ALA A 23 -1.01 -1.83 16.25
N ALA A 24 -1.16 -2.73 15.28
CA ALA A 24 -1.86 -4.00 15.48
C ALA A 24 -1.14 -4.91 16.48
N ALA A 25 0.19 -4.98 16.41
CA ALA A 25 1.01 -5.74 17.34
C ALA A 25 0.88 -5.20 18.78
N ALA A 26 0.94 -3.87 18.94
CA ALA A 26 0.73 -3.23 20.24
C ALA A 26 -0.66 -3.55 20.84
N LYS A 27 -1.71 -3.47 20.01
CA LYS A 27 -3.08 -3.83 20.41
C LYS A 27 -3.21 -5.30 20.84
N LEU A 28 -2.42 -6.19 20.24
CA LEU A 28 -2.39 -7.62 20.56
C LEU A 28 -1.37 -7.96 21.66
N ASN A 29 -0.69 -6.97 22.22
CA ASN A 29 0.39 -7.14 23.20
C ASN A 29 1.51 -8.08 22.70
N LEU A 30 1.87 -7.96 21.42
CA LEU A 30 2.94 -8.73 20.79
C LEU A 30 4.13 -7.82 20.46
N PRO A 31 5.37 -8.22 20.79
CA PRO A 31 6.56 -7.54 20.29
C PRO A 31 6.55 -7.44 18.75
N CYS A 32 6.83 -6.26 18.21
CA CYS A 32 6.92 -6.00 16.79
C CYS A 32 8.37 -5.64 16.41
N TYR A 33 8.88 -6.26 15.37
CA TYR A 33 10.19 -5.97 14.79
C TYR A 33 9.98 -5.43 13.38
N LEU A 34 10.47 -4.22 13.13
CA LEU A 34 10.39 -3.55 11.84
C LEU A 34 11.77 -3.47 11.22
N LEU A 35 11.95 -4.12 10.08
CA LEU A 35 13.14 -4.02 9.26
C LEU A 35 12.96 -2.85 8.28
N LEU A 36 13.52 -1.69 8.60
CA LEU A 36 13.33 -0.46 7.84
C LEU A 36 14.54 -0.15 6.95
N GLY A 37 14.29 0.05 5.66
CA GLY A 37 15.29 0.56 4.75
C GLY A 37 15.66 2.00 5.08
N GLY A 38 16.95 2.34 4.89
CA GLY A 38 17.51 3.62 5.25
C GLY A 38 18.38 3.54 6.51
N GLU A 39 18.68 4.70 7.06
CA GLU A 39 19.44 4.88 8.30
C GLU A 39 18.59 5.67 9.30
N ALA A 40 18.96 5.59 10.58
CA ALA A 40 18.28 6.33 11.63
C ALA A 40 18.39 7.85 11.39
N PRO A 41 17.27 8.56 11.16
CA PRO A 41 17.32 10.00 11.03
C PRO A 41 17.58 10.67 12.39
N PRO A 42 18.12 11.90 12.41
CA PRO A 42 18.37 12.65 13.65
C PRO A 42 17.08 12.87 14.48
N LEU A 43 15.94 12.95 13.79
CA LEU A 43 14.63 13.13 14.42
C LEU A 43 13.60 12.21 13.76
N ALA A 44 12.96 11.38 14.57
CA ALA A 44 11.85 10.56 14.10
C ALA A 44 10.61 11.42 13.87
N GLN A 45 10.04 11.32 12.66
CA GLN A 45 8.83 12.04 12.25
C GLN A 45 7.85 11.10 11.54
N GLY A 46 6.62 11.52 11.41
CA GLY A 46 5.61 10.80 10.65
C GLY A 46 5.39 9.36 11.15
N ASN A 47 5.41 8.41 10.23
CA ASN A 47 5.20 6.99 10.55
C ASN A 47 6.30 6.44 11.46
N LEU A 48 7.57 6.84 11.29
CA LEU A 48 8.67 6.39 12.13
C LEU A 48 8.45 6.76 13.61
N LEU A 49 7.99 7.98 13.88
CA LEU A 49 7.65 8.40 15.24
C LEU A 49 6.53 7.52 15.83
N LEU A 50 5.52 7.23 15.02
CA LEU A 50 4.41 6.37 15.47
C LEU A 50 4.87 4.93 15.70
N ASP A 51 5.78 4.39 14.88
CA ASP A 51 6.37 3.07 15.10
C ASP A 51 7.04 2.98 16.47
N GLN A 52 7.80 4.03 16.85
CA GLN A 52 8.45 4.11 18.17
C GLN A 52 7.42 4.22 19.31
N LEU A 53 6.38 5.03 19.14
CA LEU A 53 5.31 5.18 20.11
C LEU A 53 4.52 3.89 20.33
N PHE A 54 4.34 3.06 19.30
CA PHE A 54 3.73 1.73 19.41
C PHE A 54 4.68 0.68 19.98
N GLY A 55 5.91 1.06 20.34
CA GLY A 55 6.90 0.16 20.95
C GLY A 55 7.55 -0.81 19.98
N ALA A 56 7.52 -0.54 18.67
CA ALA A 56 8.19 -1.37 17.69
C ALA A 56 9.71 -1.29 17.84
N LYS A 57 10.39 -2.43 17.66
CA LYS A 57 11.84 -2.53 17.61
C LYS A 57 12.29 -2.35 16.17
N ILE A 58 12.97 -1.22 15.91
CA ILE A 58 13.42 -0.86 14.58
C ILE A 58 14.81 -1.43 14.34
N ILE A 59 14.98 -2.08 13.20
CA ILE A 59 16.24 -2.63 12.71
C ILE A 59 16.48 -1.97 11.35
N TRP A 60 17.61 -1.27 11.23
CA TRP A 60 17.98 -0.57 10.00
C TRP A 60 18.62 -1.53 9.01
N SER A 61 18.20 -1.48 7.74
CA SER A 61 18.65 -2.38 6.67
C SER A 61 19.33 -1.65 5.51
N GLY A 62 19.70 -0.38 5.70
CA GLY A 62 20.38 0.41 4.66
C GLY A 62 19.53 0.52 3.39
N GLU A 63 20.10 0.17 2.25
CA GLU A 63 19.38 0.27 0.97
C GLU A 63 18.26 -0.76 0.78
N GLN A 64 18.26 -1.82 1.60
CA GLN A 64 17.28 -2.91 1.52
C GLN A 64 16.00 -2.52 2.24
N ARG A 65 14.89 -2.36 1.52
CA ARG A 65 13.60 -1.94 2.09
C ARG A 65 12.43 -2.87 1.81
N LYS A 66 12.66 -3.94 1.07
CA LYS A 66 11.59 -4.88 0.66
C LYS A 66 11.60 -6.19 1.44
N GLY A 67 12.42 -6.28 2.49
CA GLY A 67 12.46 -7.43 3.40
C GLY A 67 13.59 -8.41 3.11
N GLU A 68 14.60 -8.00 2.37
CA GLU A 68 15.75 -8.84 1.98
C GLU A 68 16.49 -9.46 3.19
N GLY A 69 16.46 -8.79 4.35
CA GLY A 69 17.05 -9.26 5.61
C GLY A 69 16.12 -10.02 6.57
N ILE A 70 14.85 -10.24 6.21
CA ILE A 70 13.86 -10.85 7.12
C ILE A 70 14.26 -12.25 7.55
N GLU A 71 14.78 -13.09 6.66
CA GLU A 71 15.15 -14.47 6.98
C GLU A 71 16.25 -14.55 8.03
N ALA A 72 17.27 -13.71 7.93
CA ALA A 72 18.34 -13.61 8.92
C ALA A 72 17.82 -13.15 10.28
N LEU A 73 16.91 -12.17 10.31
CA LEU A 73 16.25 -11.71 11.53
C LEU A 73 15.40 -12.82 12.15
N VAL A 74 14.65 -13.57 11.35
CA VAL A 74 13.86 -14.72 11.82
C VAL A 74 14.75 -15.76 12.47
N ALA A 75 15.89 -16.12 11.84
CA ALA A 75 16.85 -17.08 12.39
C ALA A 75 17.36 -16.61 13.76
N SER A 76 17.84 -15.38 13.85
CA SER A 76 18.35 -14.80 15.10
C SER A 76 17.28 -14.76 16.21
N LEU A 77 16.05 -14.43 15.89
CA LEU A 77 14.97 -14.42 16.89
C LEU A 77 14.59 -15.83 17.35
N ARG A 78 14.66 -16.83 16.47
CA ARG A 78 14.43 -18.23 16.83
C ARG A 78 15.52 -18.78 17.78
N GLU A 79 16.78 -18.41 17.56
CA GLU A 79 17.88 -18.72 18.47
C GLU A 79 17.65 -18.13 19.87
N GLN A 80 16.96 -16.99 19.97
CA GLN A 80 16.54 -16.36 21.21
C GLN A 80 15.25 -16.98 21.81
N GLY A 81 14.77 -18.11 21.30
CA GLY A 81 13.56 -18.80 21.75
C GLY A 81 12.25 -18.14 21.35
N LYS A 82 12.27 -17.18 20.41
CA LYS A 82 11.05 -16.54 19.88
C LYS A 82 10.43 -17.36 18.76
N ARG A 83 9.13 -17.13 18.55
CA ARG A 83 8.36 -17.72 17.46
C ARG A 83 7.78 -16.60 16.60
N PRO A 84 8.57 -16.04 15.66
CA PRO A 84 8.13 -14.91 14.86
C PRO A 84 7.07 -15.31 13.83
N TYR A 85 6.04 -14.45 13.68
CA TYR A 85 5.15 -14.42 12.54
C TYR A 85 5.61 -13.34 11.57
N VAL A 86 5.93 -13.76 10.35
CA VAL A 86 6.38 -12.84 9.30
C VAL A 86 5.17 -12.36 8.51
N ILE A 87 5.01 -11.05 8.46
CA ILE A 87 4.11 -10.39 7.52
C ILE A 87 4.99 -9.90 6.36
N PRO A 88 4.77 -10.35 5.12
CA PRO A 88 5.62 -9.96 4.00
C PRO A 88 5.52 -8.45 3.71
N TYR A 89 6.47 -7.93 2.93
CA TYR A 89 6.50 -6.54 2.50
C TYR A 89 5.13 -6.08 1.98
N GLY A 90 4.64 -4.96 2.52
CA GLY A 90 3.34 -4.40 2.18
C GLY A 90 2.13 -5.24 2.61
N GLY A 91 2.31 -6.33 3.37
CA GLY A 91 1.25 -7.29 3.69
C GLY A 91 0.75 -8.04 2.45
N SER A 92 1.60 -8.15 1.41
CA SER A 92 1.22 -8.70 0.12
C SER A 92 1.31 -10.22 0.13
N ASP A 93 0.29 -10.83 0.70
CA ASP A 93 0.05 -12.27 0.69
C ASP A 93 -1.45 -12.57 0.46
N PRO A 94 -1.80 -13.83 0.20
CA PRO A 94 -3.19 -14.22 -0.01
C PRO A 94 -4.15 -13.84 1.12
N LEU A 95 -3.69 -13.83 2.38
CA LEU A 95 -4.50 -13.43 3.52
C LEU A 95 -4.67 -11.90 3.57
N GLY A 96 -3.60 -11.16 3.28
CA GLY A 96 -3.62 -9.69 3.24
C GLY A 96 -4.58 -9.13 2.19
N CYS A 97 -4.76 -9.83 1.06
CA CYS A 97 -5.72 -9.45 0.02
C CYS A 97 -7.17 -9.38 0.53
N LEU A 98 -7.53 -10.19 1.53
CA LEU A 98 -8.89 -10.20 2.08
C LEU A 98 -9.31 -8.85 2.68
N GLY A 99 -8.37 -8.06 3.19
CA GLY A 99 -8.68 -6.74 3.73
C GLY A 99 -9.35 -5.85 2.69
N PHE A 100 -8.79 -5.78 1.48
CA PHE A 100 -9.36 -4.99 0.39
C PHE A 100 -10.54 -5.69 -0.29
N ALA A 101 -10.58 -7.02 -0.30
CA ALA A 101 -11.75 -7.75 -0.77
C ALA A 101 -12.98 -7.46 0.12
N ALA A 102 -12.81 -7.48 1.45
CA ALA A 102 -13.85 -7.12 2.39
C ALA A 102 -14.28 -5.64 2.26
N ALA A 103 -13.30 -4.74 2.09
CA ALA A 103 -13.57 -3.32 1.93
C ALA A 103 -14.38 -3.01 0.65
N LEU A 104 -14.12 -3.69 -0.48
CA LEU A 104 -14.96 -3.52 -1.68
C LEU A 104 -16.35 -4.10 -1.48
N ALA A 105 -16.49 -5.21 -0.78
CA ALA A 105 -17.79 -5.78 -0.43
C ALA A 105 -18.60 -4.84 0.49
N GLU A 106 -17.94 -4.19 1.44
CA GLU A 106 -18.54 -3.17 2.30
C GLU A 106 -18.98 -1.95 1.49
N LEU A 107 -18.13 -1.45 0.58
CA LEU A 107 -18.46 -0.32 -0.31
C LEU A 107 -19.75 -0.56 -1.10
N GLN A 108 -19.96 -1.78 -1.59
CA GLN A 108 -21.19 -2.15 -2.33
C GLN A 108 -22.46 -2.04 -1.48
N GLN A 109 -22.35 -2.10 -0.16
CA GLN A 109 -23.49 -1.95 0.76
C GLN A 109 -23.74 -0.47 1.13
N GLN A 110 -22.76 0.40 0.91
CA GLN A 110 -22.80 1.81 1.35
C GLN A 110 -23.40 2.76 0.31
N GLY A 111 -23.40 2.41 -0.96
CA GLY A 111 -23.82 3.41 -1.91
C GLY A 111 -23.76 3.02 -3.39
N PRO A 112 -23.55 4.00 -4.28
CA PRO A 112 -23.69 3.81 -5.70
C PRO A 112 -22.59 2.90 -6.28
N VAL A 113 -22.91 2.29 -7.40
CA VAL A 113 -21.92 1.62 -8.25
C VAL A 113 -21.06 2.68 -8.93
N PHE A 114 -19.76 2.43 -9.02
CA PHE A 114 -18.78 3.27 -9.69
C PHE A 114 -18.33 2.63 -10.99
N ASP A 115 -18.10 3.45 -12.02
CA ASP A 115 -17.59 2.99 -13.31
C ASP A 115 -16.11 2.61 -13.20
N GLU A 116 -15.35 3.39 -12.42
CA GLU A 116 -13.93 3.12 -12.16
C GLU A 116 -13.55 3.44 -10.71
N ILE A 117 -12.67 2.62 -10.16
CA ILE A 117 -12.02 2.84 -8.86
C ILE A 117 -10.53 3.03 -9.11
N ILE A 118 -9.98 4.18 -8.64
CA ILE A 118 -8.57 4.55 -8.78
C ILE A 118 -7.91 4.51 -7.41
N PHE A 119 -6.72 3.90 -7.34
CA PHE A 119 -5.95 3.73 -6.11
C PHE A 119 -4.45 3.64 -6.37
N ALA A 120 -3.64 3.85 -5.34
CA ALA A 120 -2.20 3.64 -5.41
C ALA A 120 -1.87 2.14 -5.41
N SER A 121 -1.04 1.68 -6.36
CA SER A 121 -0.56 0.30 -6.45
C SER A 121 0.97 0.26 -6.29
N SER A 122 1.45 -0.44 -5.26
CA SER A 122 2.87 -0.55 -4.90
C SER A 122 3.32 -2.00 -4.70
N SER A 123 2.81 -2.69 -3.68
CA SER A 123 3.15 -4.09 -3.40
C SER A 123 2.15 -5.10 -3.98
N GLY A 124 1.04 -4.62 -4.54
CA GLY A 124 0.05 -5.41 -5.28
C GLY A 124 -1.15 -5.93 -4.49
N ALA A 125 -1.09 -6.06 -3.16
CA ALA A 125 -2.17 -6.67 -2.37
C ALA A 125 -3.50 -5.90 -2.44
N THR A 126 -3.46 -4.56 -2.49
CA THR A 126 -4.66 -3.73 -2.68
C THR A 126 -5.37 -4.12 -3.97
N GLN A 127 -4.66 -4.11 -5.08
CA GLN A 127 -5.21 -4.41 -6.40
C GLN A 127 -5.69 -5.87 -6.48
N ALA A 128 -4.89 -6.82 -6.01
CA ALA A 128 -5.27 -8.24 -5.98
C ALA A 128 -6.55 -8.47 -5.15
N GLY A 129 -6.66 -7.84 -3.98
CA GLY A 129 -7.84 -7.95 -3.12
C GLY A 129 -9.10 -7.34 -3.76
N LEU A 130 -8.98 -6.17 -4.39
CA LEU A 130 -10.08 -5.55 -5.13
C LEU A 130 -10.52 -6.42 -6.33
N MET A 131 -9.56 -7.01 -7.08
CA MET A 131 -9.85 -7.93 -8.18
C MET A 131 -10.61 -9.17 -7.72
N LEU A 132 -10.24 -9.74 -6.57
CA LEU A 132 -10.96 -10.88 -5.97
C LEU A 132 -12.42 -10.53 -5.68
N ALA A 133 -12.65 -9.41 -5.00
CA ALA A 133 -14.01 -8.99 -4.66
C ALA A 133 -14.81 -8.62 -5.90
N LYS A 134 -14.22 -7.92 -6.88
CA LYS A 134 -14.87 -7.63 -8.16
C LYS A 134 -15.38 -8.90 -8.83
N ALA A 135 -14.54 -9.94 -8.90
CA ALA A 135 -14.91 -11.21 -9.51
C ALA A 135 -16.00 -11.95 -8.71
N ALA A 136 -15.85 -12.01 -7.36
CA ALA A 136 -16.82 -12.69 -6.49
C ALA A 136 -18.19 -12.01 -6.49
N LEU A 137 -18.24 -10.69 -6.57
CA LEU A 137 -19.46 -9.88 -6.57
C LEU A 137 -19.99 -9.62 -7.97
N LYS A 138 -19.29 -10.07 -9.02
CA LYS A 138 -19.64 -9.87 -10.44
C LYS A 138 -19.86 -8.40 -10.80
N LEU A 139 -18.92 -7.52 -10.37
CA LEU A 139 -19.01 -6.10 -10.63
C LEU A 139 -18.40 -5.75 -12.00
N ASP A 140 -19.00 -4.79 -12.69
CA ASP A 140 -18.46 -4.25 -13.96
C ASP A 140 -17.43 -3.13 -13.74
N THR A 141 -17.36 -2.58 -12.51
CA THR A 141 -16.43 -1.50 -12.12
C THR A 141 -15.00 -1.76 -12.59
N GLN A 142 -14.38 -0.82 -13.27
CA GLN A 142 -12.97 -0.89 -13.63
C GLN A 142 -12.09 -0.62 -12.39
N LEU A 143 -11.03 -1.38 -12.22
CA LEU A 143 -10.07 -1.21 -11.13
C LEU A 143 -8.74 -0.74 -11.71
N ARG A 144 -8.38 0.52 -11.48
CA ARG A 144 -7.14 1.12 -11.99
C ARG A 144 -6.15 1.38 -10.87
N GLY A 145 -5.06 0.64 -10.85
CA GLY A 145 -3.92 0.93 -10.00
C GLY A 145 -3.02 2.00 -10.62
N ILE A 146 -2.73 3.07 -9.91
CA ILE A 146 -1.65 3.97 -10.30
C ILE A 146 -0.37 3.44 -9.68
N HIS A 147 0.59 3.08 -10.53
CA HIS A 147 1.87 2.55 -10.09
C HIS A 147 2.72 3.65 -9.46
N ILE A 148 3.32 3.37 -8.29
CA ILE A 148 4.03 4.42 -7.52
C ILE A 148 5.51 4.12 -7.27
N ASP A 149 6.03 2.96 -7.67
CA ASP A 149 7.40 2.53 -7.34
C ASP A 149 8.21 2.12 -8.58
N LYS A 150 9.13 2.98 -9.03
CA LYS A 150 10.05 2.70 -10.14
C LYS A 150 10.96 1.49 -9.92
N ALA A 151 11.22 1.09 -8.69
CA ALA A 151 12.10 -0.04 -8.40
C ALA A 151 11.52 -1.39 -8.90
N ASN A 152 10.25 -1.40 -9.30
CA ASN A 152 9.60 -2.53 -9.95
C ASN A 152 9.45 -2.29 -11.47
N HIS A 153 10.40 -1.60 -12.09
CA HIS A 153 10.33 -0.97 -13.41
C HIS A 153 10.19 -1.92 -14.63
N GLN A 154 9.69 -3.12 -14.40
CA GLN A 154 9.14 -3.94 -15.48
C GLN A 154 7.62 -4.06 -15.25
N PRO A 155 6.80 -3.18 -15.85
CA PRO A 155 5.33 -3.18 -15.69
C PRO A 155 4.73 -4.57 -15.87
N GLN A 156 5.22 -5.31 -16.86
CA GLN A 156 4.79 -6.67 -17.15
C GLN A 156 5.09 -7.66 -16.01
N HIS A 157 6.20 -7.49 -15.28
CA HIS A 157 6.48 -8.31 -14.11
C HIS A 157 5.57 -7.95 -12.94
N PHE A 158 5.25 -6.68 -12.77
CA PHE A 158 4.40 -6.25 -11.66
C PHE A 158 2.93 -6.65 -11.88
N THR A 159 2.37 -6.48 -13.10
CA THR A 159 1.02 -6.98 -13.42
C THR A 159 0.92 -8.49 -13.27
N LYS A 160 1.96 -9.23 -13.68
CA LYS A 160 2.05 -10.68 -13.47
C LYS A 160 2.04 -11.03 -11.99
N SER A 161 2.85 -10.34 -11.16
CA SER A 161 2.90 -10.58 -9.71
C SER A 161 1.56 -10.29 -9.03
N ILE A 162 0.84 -9.25 -9.45
CA ILE A 162 -0.50 -8.95 -8.95
C ILE A 162 -1.49 -10.08 -9.30
N ALA A 163 -1.46 -10.55 -10.55
CA ALA A 163 -2.32 -11.65 -11.00
C ALA A 163 -2.00 -12.96 -10.26
N GLU A 164 -0.72 -13.27 -10.07
CA GLU A 164 -0.27 -14.44 -9.30
C GLU A 164 -0.74 -14.36 -7.84
N LEU A 165 -0.63 -13.20 -7.20
CA LEU A 165 -1.11 -12.97 -5.84
C LEU A 165 -2.65 -13.13 -5.76
N ALA A 166 -3.39 -12.58 -6.72
CA ALA A 166 -4.83 -12.73 -6.79
C ALA A 166 -5.23 -14.21 -6.99
N ASN A 167 -4.49 -14.95 -7.83
CA ASN A 167 -4.71 -16.38 -8.04
C ASN A 167 -4.43 -17.20 -6.79
N ALA A 168 -3.33 -16.94 -6.09
CA ALA A 168 -3.00 -17.61 -4.84
C ALA A 168 -4.06 -17.33 -3.75
N ALA A 169 -4.59 -16.13 -3.70
CA ALA A 169 -5.70 -15.79 -2.81
C ALA A 169 -7.00 -16.47 -3.24
N ALA A 170 -7.34 -16.49 -4.53
CA ALA A 170 -8.52 -17.20 -5.05
C ALA A 170 -8.47 -18.68 -4.69
N GLU A 171 -7.33 -19.33 -4.86
CA GLU A 171 -7.13 -20.75 -4.49
C GLU A 171 -7.30 -20.96 -2.99
N ARG A 172 -6.67 -20.13 -2.17
CA ARG A 172 -6.75 -20.22 -0.69
C ARG A 172 -8.18 -20.11 -0.18
N PHE A 173 -9.03 -19.34 -0.84
CA PHE A 173 -10.44 -19.12 -0.45
C PHE A 173 -11.44 -19.88 -1.31
N ALA A 174 -10.98 -20.86 -2.07
CA ALA A 174 -11.80 -21.74 -2.91
C ALA A 174 -12.69 -20.98 -3.92
N LEU A 175 -12.19 -19.88 -4.47
CA LEU A 175 -12.87 -19.15 -5.54
C LEU A 175 -12.47 -19.75 -6.90
N ALA A 176 -13.49 -20.02 -7.74
CA ALA A 176 -13.27 -20.64 -9.06
C ALA A 176 -12.66 -19.67 -10.11
N THR A 177 -12.43 -18.42 -9.75
CA THR A 177 -11.89 -17.41 -10.65
C THR A 177 -10.38 -17.57 -10.86
N ARG A 178 -9.90 -17.13 -12.04
CA ARG A 178 -8.47 -17.02 -12.37
C ARG A 178 -8.23 -15.69 -13.06
N PHE A 179 -7.05 -15.13 -12.79
CA PHE A 179 -6.63 -13.83 -13.30
C PHE A 179 -5.38 -13.97 -14.16
N SER A 180 -5.34 -13.23 -15.27
CA SER A 180 -4.13 -13.06 -16.08
C SER A 180 -3.54 -11.65 -15.91
N ALA A 181 -2.30 -11.47 -16.31
CA ALA A 181 -1.62 -10.18 -16.22
C ALA A 181 -2.32 -9.08 -17.05
N GLU A 182 -2.96 -9.46 -18.16
CA GLU A 182 -3.68 -8.55 -19.06
C GLU A 182 -4.95 -7.97 -18.43
N GLN A 183 -5.48 -8.65 -17.41
CA GLN A 183 -6.66 -8.18 -16.66
C GLN A 183 -6.29 -7.17 -15.57
N VAL A 184 -5.00 -7.01 -15.27
CA VAL A 184 -4.50 -6.05 -14.29
C VAL A 184 -4.37 -4.68 -14.96
N CYS A 185 -5.32 -3.79 -14.74
CA CYS A 185 -5.23 -2.42 -15.21
C CYS A 185 -4.30 -1.63 -14.29
N LEU A 186 -3.08 -1.37 -14.77
CA LEU A 186 -2.03 -0.62 -14.08
C LEU A 186 -1.61 0.54 -14.97
N ASP A 187 -1.50 1.72 -14.39
CA ASP A 187 -1.07 2.93 -15.07
C ASP A 187 0.32 3.33 -14.55
N ASP A 188 1.31 3.31 -15.44
CA ASP A 188 2.72 3.58 -15.12
C ASP A 188 3.16 5.02 -15.47
N ASP A 189 2.29 5.83 -16.05
CA ASP A 189 2.64 7.17 -16.54
C ASP A 189 2.87 8.18 -15.41
N TYR A 190 2.49 7.84 -14.18
CA TYR A 190 2.52 8.76 -13.02
C TYR A 190 3.55 8.38 -11.95
N LEU A 191 4.59 7.64 -12.30
CA LEU A 191 5.67 7.23 -11.40
C LEU A 191 6.48 8.41 -10.82
N GLY A 192 6.44 9.57 -11.50
CA GLY A 192 7.22 10.74 -11.12
C GLY A 192 8.73 10.46 -11.14
N GLU A 193 9.50 11.07 -10.24
CA GLU A 193 10.94 10.87 -10.14
C GLU A 193 11.32 9.56 -9.44
N GLY A 194 10.42 8.97 -8.64
CA GLY A 194 10.64 7.70 -7.96
C GLY A 194 9.80 7.51 -6.71
N TYR A 195 10.08 6.42 -6.00
CA TYR A 195 9.40 6.11 -4.73
C TYR A 195 9.78 7.13 -3.66
N ALA A 196 8.78 7.64 -2.96
CA ALA A 196 8.92 8.62 -1.89
C ALA A 196 9.57 9.96 -2.30
N ILE A 197 9.70 10.25 -3.60
CA ILE A 197 10.10 11.56 -4.11
C ILE A 197 8.84 12.36 -4.43
N LEU A 198 8.75 13.54 -3.82
CA LEU A 198 7.63 14.46 -3.98
C LEU A 198 7.89 15.40 -5.16
N GLY A 199 7.17 15.19 -6.28
CA GLY A 199 7.23 16.03 -7.46
C GLY A 199 6.17 17.14 -7.46
N GLU A 200 6.15 17.94 -8.53
CA GLU A 200 5.18 19.05 -8.69
C GLU A 200 3.74 18.54 -8.81
N ALA A 201 3.51 17.45 -9.55
CA ALA A 201 2.17 16.87 -9.73
C ALA A 201 1.57 16.38 -8.41
N GLU A 202 2.38 15.75 -7.55
CA GLU A 202 1.97 15.32 -6.22
C GLU A 202 1.69 16.51 -5.30
N ARG A 203 2.51 17.57 -5.36
CA ARG A 203 2.26 18.82 -4.60
C ARG A 203 0.95 19.47 -5.02
N GLU A 204 0.70 19.59 -6.34
CA GLU A 204 -0.55 20.10 -6.88
C GLU A 204 -1.74 19.29 -6.37
N ALA A 205 -1.68 17.96 -6.44
CA ALA A 205 -2.75 17.07 -6.00
C ALA A 205 -3.02 17.23 -4.49
N MET A 206 -1.97 17.29 -3.67
CA MET A 206 -2.08 17.48 -2.23
C MET A 206 -2.72 18.85 -1.91
N HIS A 207 -2.26 19.92 -2.57
CA HIS A 207 -2.79 21.27 -2.36
C HIS A 207 -4.24 21.39 -2.82
N LEU A 208 -4.56 20.86 -3.98
CA LEU A 208 -5.91 20.89 -4.55
C LEU A 208 -6.92 20.24 -3.60
N LEU A 209 -6.67 19.00 -3.17
CA LEU A 209 -7.60 18.32 -2.27
C LEU A 209 -7.67 18.96 -0.89
N ALA A 210 -6.55 19.43 -0.36
CA ALA A 210 -6.55 20.11 0.93
C ALA A 210 -7.39 21.38 0.92
N THR A 211 -7.33 22.17 -0.16
CA THR A 211 -8.01 23.47 -0.26
C THR A 211 -9.46 23.38 -0.74
N SER A 212 -9.81 22.37 -1.55
CA SER A 212 -11.17 22.20 -2.06
C SER A 212 -12.04 21.30 -1.19
N GLU A 213 -11.46 20.25 -0.59
CA GLU A 213 -12.21 19.20 0.11
C GLU A 213 -11.78 19.01 1.58
N ALA A 214 -10.77 19.73 2.06
CA ALA A 214 -10.15 19.54 3.38
C ALA A 214 -9.64 18.10 3.60
N ILE A 215 -9.23 17.41 2.53
CA ILE A 215 -8.70 16.05 2.56
C ILE A 215 -7.18 16.10 2.37
N LEU A 216 -6.45 15.47 3.29
CA LEU A 216 -4.99 15.42 3.25
C LEU A 216 -4.51 14.10 2.60
N LEU A 217 -3.77 14.21 1.51
CA LEU A 217 -3.09 13.09 0.85
C LEU A 217 -1.70 12.88 1.46
N ASP A 218 -1.23 11.63 1.46
CA ASP A 218 0.18 11.35 1.78
C ASP A 218 1.07 11.59 0.55
N PRO A 219 2.32 12.03 0.73
CA PRO A 219 3.20 12.38 -0.38
C PRO A 219 3.73 11.17 -1.16
N VAL A 220 3.61 9.95 -0.62
CA VAL A 220 4.23 8.74 -1.21
C VAL A 220 3.27 7.99 -2.12
N TYR A 221 2.03 7.78 -1.67
CA TYR A 221 1.05 6.91 -2.32
C TYR A 221 -0.15 7.67 -2.87
N THR A 222 -0.94 8.26 -1.98
CA THR A 222 -2.23 8.85 -2.36
C THR A 222 -2.07 10.11 -3.19
N ALA A 223 -1.03 10.91 -3.00
CA ALA A 223 -0.76 12.07 -3.84
C ALA A 223 -0.44 11.65 -5.29
N LYS A 224 0.38 10.61 -5.50
CA LYS A 224 0.66 10.09 -6.86
C LYS A 224 -0.60 9.56 -7.53
N ALA A 225 -1.39 8.77 -6.81
CA ALA A 225 -2.63 8.25 -7.35
C ALA A 225 -3.63 9.36 -7.71
N MET A 226 -3.72 10.39 -6.90
CA MET A 226 -4.57 11.55 -7.19
C MET A 226 -4.01 12.40 -8.34
N ALA A 227 -2.70 12.59 -8.44
CA ALA A 227 -2.08 13.25 -9.59
C ALA A 227 -2.41 12.51 -10.90
N GLY A 228 -2.38 11.18 -10.88
CA GLY A 228 -2.84 10.35 -12.00
C GLY A 228 -4.31 10.58 -12.35
N LEU A 229 -5.20 10.62 -11.36
CA LEU A 229 -6.61 10.91 -11.58
C LEU A 229 -6.81 12.31 -12.19
N ILE A 230 -6.17 13.34 -11.63
CA ILE A 230 -6.25 14.72 -12.14
C ILE A 230 -5.79 14.80 -13.58
N ALA A 231 -4.65 14.20 -13.90
CA ALA A 231 -4.12 14.18 -15.27
C ALA A 231 -5.09 13.51 -16.24
N ARG A 232 -5.67 12.36 -15.87
CA ARG A 232 -6.65 11.64 -16.70
C ARG A 232 -7.93 12.44 -16.93
N VAL A 233 -8.41 13.15 -15.91
CA VAL A 233 -9.57 14.07 -16.05
C VAL A 233 -9.23 15.17 -17.05
N ARG A 234 -8.07 15.81 -16.92
CA ARG A 234 -7.62 16.88 -17.84
C ARG A 234 -7.42 16.42 -19.28
N GLN A 235 -7.00 15.17 -19.46
CA GLN A 235 -6.84 14.52 -20.77
C GLN A 235 -8.18 14.07 -21.38
N GLY A 236 -9.31 14.22 -20.68
CA GLY A 236 -10.63 13.86 -21.19
C GLY A 236 -10.93 12.36 -21.21
N HIS A 237 -10.25 11.57 -20.35
CA HIS A 237 -10.51 10.13 -20.27
C HIS A 237 -11.87 9.79 -19.65
N TYR A 238 -12.55 10.75 -19.05
CA TYR A 238 -13.83 10.55 -18.37
C TYR A 238 -14.92 11.47 -18.95
N SER A 239 -16.10 10.91 -19.12
CA SER A 239 -17.29 11.69 -19.43
C SER A 239 -17.93 12.23 -18.12
N PRO A 240 -18.72 13.34 -18.19
CA PRO A 240 -19.38 13.89 -17.01
C PRO A 240 -20.38 12.94 -16.32
N GLN A 241 -20.82 11.89 -17.01
CA GLN A 241 -21.78 10.91 -16.49
C GLN A 241 -21.12 9.77 -15.72
N GLN A 242 -19.81 9.57 -15.89
CA GLN A 242 -19.08 8.53 -15.20
C GLN A 242 -18.86 8.86 -13.73
N ARG A 243 -19.03 7.86 -12.88
CA ARG A 243 -18.78 7.92 -11.44
C ARG A 243 -17.43 7.31 -11.15
N ILE A 244 -16.48 8.13 -10.75
CA ILE A 244 -15.11 7.72 -10.43
C ILE A 244 -14.93 7.75 -8.92
N LEU A 245 -14.50 6.65 -8.33
CA LEU A 245 -14.11 6.59 -6.93
C LEU A 245 -12.59 6.70 -6.82
N PHE A 246 -12.10 7.67 -6.07
CA PHE A 246 -10.73 7.68 -5.59
C PHE A 246 -10.64 6.95 -4.25
N TRP A 247 -9.89 5.85 -4.21
CA TRP A 247 -9.71 5.08 -2.98
C TRP A 247 -8.56 5.66 -2.15
N HIS A 248 -8.89 6.46 -1.15
CA HIS A 248 -7.94 7.05 -0.23
C HIS A 248 -7.49 6.02 0.81
N THR A 249 -6.27 5.46 0.65
CA THR A 249 -5.73 4.41 1.53
C THR A 249 -5.08 4.93 2.81
N GLY A 250 -5.24 6.20 3.14
CA GLY A 250 -4.64 6.82 4.34
C GLY A 250 -3.24 7.38 4.08
N GLY A 251 -2.39 7.39 5.12
CA GLY A 251 -1.00 7.83 5.01
C GLY A 251 -0.69 9.22 5.55
N THR A 252 -1.68 9.94 6.04
CA THR A 252 -1.53 11.31 6.58
C THR A 252 -0.33 11.53 7.50
N PRO A 253 0.09 10.60 8.39
CA PRO A 253 1.26 10.83 9.23
C PRO A 253 2.55 11.12 8.43
N ALA A 254 2.70 10.58 7.21
CA ALA A 254 3.86 10.83 6.39
C ALA A 254 4.02 12.31 5.98
N VAL A 255 2.93 13.08 5.94
CA VAL A 255 2.94 14.52 5.62
C VAL A 255 3.94 15.28 6.50
N PHE A 256 4.00 14.94 7.80
CA PHE A 256 4.88 15.63 8.76
C PHE A 256 6.37 15.36 8.51
N ALA A 257 6.70 14.21 7.92
CA ALA A 257 8.09 13.90 7.52
C ALA A 257 8.52 14.65 6.24
N TYR A 258 7.58 15.22 5.49
CA TYR A 258 7.82 16.01 4.28
C TYR A 258 7.57 17.51 4.49
N ALA A 259 7.46 17.98 5.74
CA ALA A 259 7.10 19.36 6.04
C ALA A 259 8.01 20.39 5.35
N GLN A 260 9.34 20.18 5.34
CA GLN A 260 10.29 21.06 4.65
C GLN A 260 10.04 21.07 3.14
N ALA A 261 9.85 19.91 2.54
CA ALA A 261 9.60 19.77 1.11
C ALA A 261 8.24 20.34 0.67
N LEU A 262 7.26 20.41 1.54
CA LEU A 262 5.93 20.98 1.26
C LEU A 262 5.86 22.51 1.43
N GLN A 263 6.85 23.12 2.10
CA GLN A 263 6.93 24.55 2.33
C GLN A 263 7.87 25.26 1.35
N SER A 264 8.68 24.51 0.59
CA SER A 264 9.57 25.00 -0.46
C SER A 264 8.83 25.07 -1.79
#